data_9cb6b806cd15657e5177173d75d95097
#
_entry.id   9cb6b806cd15657e5177173d75d95097
#
_cell.length_a   1.000
_cell.length_b   1.000
_cell.length_c   1.000
_cell.angle_alpha   90.00
_cell.angle_beta   90.00
_cell.angle_gamma   90.00
#
_symmetry.space_group_name_H-M   'P 1'
#
loop_
_entity.id
_entity.type
_entity.pdbx_description
1 polymer ?
#
loop_
_entity_poly.entity_id
_entity_poly.type
_entity_poly.pdbx_seq_one_letter_code
_entity_poly.pdbx_strand_id
1 'polypeptide(L)'
;MFKANVLLMGGDMTSKVMVPIVREPEIGYTATFLGKQVKISEEGLPDLRKQIRQHCYLPYVCSKAEVEKLSRDQEYVEKVFEDLEVEMVKDWLSLIPKKAPGVKVIIHPGNDDKFVLDDVLKNSPDIVFAEESVVHFDDLHEAACVGWSNPTPWNSPRECTEEQLLEKLEKTVSQLKSVETSCFCFHVPPYNSTIDMAPKLDATLRPVYEGGRPAFIPVGSKSVRKVIEKYQPLLGLHGHIHESPGLVKIGKTQCINPGSEYSEGILRAYIIELEDGKAKRLQRLEG
;
A
#
# COMPACT_ATOMS: atom_id res chain seq x y z
N MET A 1 11.91 22.21 -5.68
CA MET A 1 11.92 20.78 -5.99
C MET A 1 12.64 20.08 -4.84
N PHE A 2 11.99 19.24 -4.08
CA PHE A 2 12.62 18.48 -3.01
C PHE A 2 13.48 17.36 -3.61
N LYS A 3 14.71 17.20 -3.10
CA LYS A 3 15.55 16.05 -3.43
C LYS A 3 15.44 15.05 -2.27
N ALA A 4 14.74 13.94 -2.48
CA ALA A 4 14.77 12.83 -1.55
C ALA A 4 16.00 11.95 -1.81
N ASN A 5 16.65 11.48 -0.75
CA ASN A 5 17.73 10.49 -0.84
C ASN A 5 17.16 9.06 -0.81
N VAL A 6 16.05 8.90 -0.10
CA VAL A 6 15.34 7.63 0.09
C VAL A 6 13.86 7.83 -0.22
N LEU A 7 13.26 6.90 -0.94
CA LEU A 7 11.82 6.75 -1.11
C LEU A 7 11.40 5.44 -0.43
N LEU A 8 10.51 5.54 0.57
CA LEU A 8 9.89 4.39 1.21
C LEU A 8 8.46 4.24 0.71
N MET A 9 8.12 3.06 0.21
CA MET A 9 6.76 2.66 -0.18
C MET A 9 6.28 1.57 0.77
N GLY A 10 5.22 1.89 1.51
CA GLY A 10 4.76 1.11 2.67
C GLY A 10 3.63 0.12 2.38
N GLY A 11 3.57 -0.45 1.19
CA GLY A 11 2.64 -1.52 0.84
C GLY A 11 1.31 -1.07 0.22
N ASP A 12 0.46 -2.08 -0.06
CA ASP A 12 -0.82 -1.97 -0.78
C ASP A 12 -0.64 -1.32 -2.15
N MET A 13 0.26 -1.91 -2.94
CA MET A 13 0.73 -1.35 -4.21
C MET A 13 -0.22 -1.60 -5.37
N THR A 14 -1.13 -2.56 -5.26
CA THR A 14 -1.96 -3.02 -6.38
C THR A 14 -3.42 -2.65 -6.23
N SER A 15 -4.18 -2.86 -7.30
CA SER A 15 -5.60 -2.52 -7.35
C SER A 15 -6.48 -3.73 -7.09
N LYS A 16 -7.63 -3.50 -6.48
CA LYS A 16 -8.70 -4.52 -6.32
C LYS A 16 -9.77 -4.47 -7.42
N VAL A 17 -9.61 -3.58 -8.40
CA VAL A 17 -10.61 -3.37 -9.45
C VAL A 17 -10.01 -3.63 -10.83
N MET A 18 -10.58 -4.59 -11.54
CA MET A 18 -10.25 -4.88 -12.94
C MET A 18 -11.31 -4.27 -13.86
N VAL A 19 -10.86 -3.65 -14.96
CA VAL A 19 -11.71 -3.11 -16.01
C VAL A 19 -11.52 -3.93 -17.28
N PRO A 20 -12.48 -4.81 -17.64
CA PRO A 20 -12.44 -5.52 -18.90
C PRO A 20 -12.58 -4.55 -20.09
N ILE A 21 -11.67 -4.67 -21.04
CA ILE A 21 -11.66 -3.96 -22.32
C ILE A 21 -11.90 -5.00 -23.39
N VAL A 22 -13.13 -5.11 -23.85
CA VAL A 22 -13.58 -6.19 -24.73
C VAL A 22 -13.30 -5.86 -26.18
N ARG A 23 -12.61 -6.77 -26.89
CA ARG A 23 -12.38 -6.64 -28.31
C ARG A 23 -13.66 -6.91 -29.10
N GLU A 24 -14.01 -5.97 -29.98
CA GLU A 24 -15.19 -6.02 -30.86
C GLU A 24 -14.72 -5.91 -32.33
N PRO A 25 -14.99 -6.91 -33.21
CA PRO A 25 -14.42 -6.99 -34.55
C PRO A 25 -14.63 -5.75 -35.43
N GLU A 26 -15.76 -5.05 -35.30
CA GLU A 26 -16.12 -3.92 -36.17
C GLU A 26 -15.93 -2.55 -35.52
N ILE A 27 -15.70 -2.51 -34.18
CA ILE A 27 -15.68 -1.27 -33.41
C ILE A 27 -14.27 -0.98 -32.87
N GLY A 28 -13.46 -2.02 -32.69
CA GLY A 28 -12.19 -1.98 -31.96
C GLY A 28 -12.36 -2.54 -30.56
N TYR A 29 -12.61 -1.66 -29.56
CA TYR A 29 -12.78 -2.09 -28.15
C TYR A 29 -13.93 -1.38 -27.48
N THR A 30 -14.53 -2.08 -26.51
CA THR A 30 -15.55 -1.53 -25.61
C THR A 30 -15.18 -1.80 -24.17
N ALA A 31 -15.46 -0.83 -23.28
CA ALA A 31 -15.28 -0.99 -21.84
C ALA A 31 -16.36 -0.23 -21.07
N THR A 32 -16.64 -0.66 -19.83
CA THR A 32 -17.38 0.16 -18.86
C THR A 32 -16.39 0.70 -17.85
N PHE A 33 -16.19 2.00 -17.84
CA PHE A 33 -15.22 2.67 -16.97
C PHE A 33 -15.87 3.90 -16.32
N LEU A 34 -15.74 4.02 -14.99
CA LEU A 34 -16.38 5.08 -14.18
C LEU A 34 -17.89 5.24 -14.50
N GLY A 35 -18.60 4.12 -14.64
CA GLY A 35 -20.04 4.09 -14.94
C GLY A 35 -20.43 4.50 -16.36
N LYS A 36 -19.46 4.74 -17.25
CA LYS A 36 -19.69 5.10 -18.66
C LYS A 36 -19.25 3.99 -19.60
N GLN A 37 -20.05 3.74 -20.63
CA GLN A 37 -19.62 2.90 -21.75
C GLN A 37 -18.69 3.71 -22.67
N VAL A 38 -17.50 3.15 -22.90
CA VAL A 38 -16.47 3.70 -23.78
C VAL A 38 -16.32 2.79 -25.00
N LYS A 39 -16.28 3.39 -26.19
CA LYS A 39 -15.97 2.70 -27.46
C LYS A 39 -14.75 3.39 -28.08
N ILE A 40 -13.74 2.63 -28.41
CA ILE A 40 -12.48 3.15 -28.97
C ILE A 40 -11.98 2.29 -30.12
N SER A 41 -11.23 2.92 -31.01
CA SER A 41 -10.44 2.21 -32.04
C SER A 41 -9.19 1.54 -31.44
N GLU A 42 -8.51 0.74 -32.23
CA GLU A 42 -7.22 0.15 -31.89
C GLU A 42 -6.19 1.21 -31.42
N GLU A 43 -6.16 2.35 -32.10
CA GLU A 43 -5.26 3.47 -31.78
C GLU A 43 -5.55 4.13 -30.44
N GLY A 44 -6.79 4.11 -29.97
CA GLY A 44 -7.19 4.67 -28.66
C GLY A 44 -6.91 3.76 -27.46
N LEU A 45 -6.57 2.49 -27.67
CA LEU A 45 -6.37 1.52 -26.60
C LEU A 45 -5.26 1.91 -25.59
N PRO A 46 -4.08 2.40 -26.03
CA PRO A 46 -3.04 2.80 -25.09
C PRO A 46 -3.50 3.93 -24.15
N ASP A 47 -4.24 4.90 -24.67
CA ASP A 47 -4.74 6.03 -23.86
C ASP A 47 -5.81 5.58 -22.86
N LEU A 48 -6.72 4.70 -23.25
CA LEU A 48 -7.70 4.14 -22.33
C LEU A 48 -7.03 3.31 -21.22
N ARG A 49 -6.07 2.45 -21.55
CA ARG A 49 -5.29 1.70 -20.55
C ARG A 49 -4.59 2.65 -19.57
N LYS A 50 -4.00 3.72 -20.07
CA LYS A 50 -3.37 4.75 -19.23
C LYS A 50 -4.37 5.43 -18.30
N GLN A 51 -5.53 5.83 -18.80
CA GLN A 51 -6.58 6.46 -17.98
C GLN A 51 -7.07 5.51 -16.87
N ILE A 52 -7.32 4.24 -17.19
CA ILE A 52 -7.73 3.22 -16.22
C ILE A 52 -6.66 3.08 -15.11
N ARG A 53 -5.38 3.01 -15.49
CA ARG A 53 -4.26 2.92 -14.53
C ARG A 53 -4.09 4.18 -13.67
N GLN A 54 -4.41 5.36 -14.18
CA GLN A 54 -4.38 6.62 -13.40
C GLN A 54 -5.40 6.64 -12.26
N HIS A 55 -6.48 5.84 -12.38
CA HIS A 55 -7.44 5.60 -11.29
C HIS A 55 -7.10 4.36 -10.46
N CYS A 56 -5.86 3.87 -10.55
CA CYS A 56 -5.40 2.63 -9.89
C CYS A 56 -6.25 1.40 -10.20
N TYR A 57 -6.86 1.30 -11.39
CA TYR A 57 -7.55 0.11 -11.85
C TYR A 57 -6.68 -0.71 -12.81
N LEU A 58 -6.98 -1.99 -12.93
CA LEU A 58 -6.27 -2.95 -13.78
C LEU A 58 -6.96 -3.08 -15.14
N PRO A 59 -6.39 -2.55 -16.24
CA PRO A 59 -6.97 -2.69 -17.57
C PRO A 59 -6.74 -4.11 -18.10
N TYR A 60 -7.80 -4.86 -18.34
CA TYR A 60 -7.75 -6.22 -18.88
C TYR A 60 -8.32 -6.26 -20.30
N VAL A 61 -7.45 -6.39 -21.31
CA VAL A 61 -7.85 -6.55 -22.71
C VAL A 61 -8.23 -8.00 -22.96
N CYS A 62 -9.48 -8.25 -23.36
CA CYS A 62 -10.02 -9.59 -23.46
C CYS A 62 -11.06 -9.74 -24.59
N SER A 63 -11.41 -10.99 -24.88
CA SER A 63 -12.53 -11.37 -25.76
C SER A 63 -13.84 -11.48 -24.96
N LYS A 64 -14.98 -11.55 -25.67
CA LYS A 64 -16.28 -11.84 -25.04
C LYS A 64 -16.29 -13.17 -24.30
N ALA A 65 -15.63 -14.19 -24.84
CA ALA A 65 -15.54 -15.51 -24.21
C ALA A 65 -14.79 -15.46 -22.88
N GLU A 66 -13.73 -14.63 -22.78
CA GLU A 66 -12.98 -14.43 -21.53
C GLU A 66 -13.81 -13.65 -20.49
N VAL A 67 -14.63 -12.67 -20.92
CA VAL A 67 -15.59 -11.99 -20.01
C VAL A 67 -16.60 -12.99 -19.43
N GLU A 68 -17.14 -13.89 -20.27
CA GLU A 68 -18.04 -14.94 -19.79
C GLU A 68 -17.33 -15.89 -18.82
N LYS A 69 -16.08 -16.20 -19.08
CA LYS A 69 -15.27 -17.02 -18.18
C LYS A 69 -15.04 -16.35 -16.83
N LEU A 70 -14.72 -15.05 -16.80
CA LEU A 70 -14.60 -14.27 -15.57
C LEU A 70 -15.86 -14.35 -14.69
N SER A 71 -17.05 -14.47 -15.29
CA SER A 71 -18.31 -14.54 -14.52
C SER A 71 -18.60 -15.90 -13.90
N ARG A 72 -17.88 -16.96 -14.29
CA ARG A 72 -18.20 -18.37 -13.95
C ARG A 72 -17.05 -19.12 -13.30
N ASP A 73 -15.82 -18.64 -13.39
CA ASP A 73 -14.59 -19.33 -13.02
C ASP A 73 -13.76 -18.44 -12.10
N GLN A 74 -13.90 -18.66 -10.80
CA GLN A 74 -13.21 -17.88 -9.77
C GLN A 74 -11.68 -18.06 -9.82
N GLU A 75 -11.20 -19.28 -10.13
CA GLU A 75 -9.77 -19.56 -10.25
C GLU A 75 -9.17 -18.78 -11.43
N TYR A 76 -9.91 -18.68 -12.53
CA TYR A 76 -9.51 -17.86 -13.67
C TYR A 76 -9.45 -16.37 -13.31
N VAL A 77 -10.44 -15.87 -12.56
CA VAL A 77 -10.43 -14.47 -12.08
C VAL A 77 -9.19 -14.19 -11.24
N GLU A 78 -8.88 -15.05 -10.28
CA GLU A 78 -7.73 -14.89 -9.40
C GLU A 78 -6.43 -14.87 -10.20
N LYS A 79 -6.26 -15.80 -11.15
CA LYS A 79 -5.09 -15.85 -12.01
C LYS A 79 -4.95 -14.59 -12.89
N VAL A 80 -6.04 -14.10 -13.49
CA VAL A 80 -6.01 -12.87 -14.30
C VAL A 80 -5.62 -11.66 -13.44
N PHE A 81 -6.15 -11.56 -12.21
CA PHE A 81 -5.74 -10.52 -11.27
C PHE A 81 -4.25 -10.58 -10.97
N GLU A 82 -3.71 -11.75 -10.65
CA GLU A 82 -2.29 -11.93 -10.37
C GLU A 82 -1.40 -11.51 -11.54
N ASP A 83 -1.75 -11.95 -12.75
CA ASP A 83 -1.00 -11.59 -13.96
C ASP A 83 -1.00 -10.07 -14.21
N LEU A 84 -2.14 -9.40 -14.00
CA LEU A 84 -2.27 -7.95 -14.16
C LEU A 84 -1.55 -7.15 -13.06
N GLU A 85 -1.59 -7.62 -11.82
CA GLU A 85 -0.86 -7.02 -10.69
C GLU A 85 0.65 -7.12 -10.92
N VAL A 86 1.14 -8.27 -11.36
CA VAL A 86 2.54 -8.48 -11.72
C VAL A 86 2.96 -7.57 -12.88
N GLU A 87 2.13 -7.45 -13.93
CA GLU A 87 2.39 -6.52 -15.05
C GLU A 87 2.50 -5.08 -14.54
N MET A 88 1.55 -4.65 -13.71
CA MET A 88 1.51 -3.29 -13.19
C MET A 88 2.75 -2.97 -12.32
N VAL A 89 3.14 -3.88 -11.43
CA VAL A 89 4.32 -3.68 -10.58
C VAL A 89 5.60 -3.66 -11.41
N LYS A 90 5.75 -4.53 -12.42
CA LYS A 90 6.89 -4.49 -13.35
C LYS A 90 6.97 -3.17 -14.12
N ASP A 91 5.83 -2.65 -14.57
CA ASP A 91 5.77 -1.35 -15.24
C ASP A 91 6.24 -0.22 -14.31
N TRP A 92 5.82 -0.20 -13.04
CA TRP A 92 6.27 0.78 -12.05
C TRP A 92 7.78 0.67 -11.78
N LEU A 93 8.28 -0.54 -11.56
CA LEU A 93 9.70 -0.77 -11.34
C LEU A 93 10.53 -0.23 -12.52
N SER A 94 10.05 -0.38 -13.75
CA SER A 94 10.71 0.15 -14.95
C SER A 94 10.80 1.70 -14.99
N LEU A 95 9.98 2.39 -14.21
CA LEU A 95 10.00 3.85 -14.13
C LEU A 95 11.03 4.38 -13.13
N ILE A 96 11.42 3.58 -12.13
CA ILE A 96 12.31 4.01 -11.04
C ILE A 96 13.63 4.59 -11.58
N PRO A 97 14.42 3.89 -12.41
CA PRO A 97 15.69 4.43 -12.89
C PRO A 97 15.52 5.70 -13.73
N LYS A 98 14.33 5.91 -14.33
CA LYS A 98 14.03 7.08 -15.17
C LYS A 98 13.54 8.27 -14.39
N LYS A 99 12.73 8.01 -13.32
CA LYS A 99 12.01 9.06 -12.58
C LYS A 99 12.68 9.41 -11.25
N ALA A 100 13.42 8.47 -10.66
CA ALA A 100 14.10 8.61 -9.38
C ALA A 100 15.60 8.22 -9.46
N PRO A 101 16.37 8.75 -10.43
CA PRO A 101 17.77 8.38 -10.57
C PRO A 101 18.57 8.77 -9.33
N GLY A 102 19.31 7.80 -8.76
CA GLY A 102 20.14 8.01 -7.57
C GLY A 102 19.37 8.05 -6.25
N VAL A 103 18.05 7.85 -6.26
CA VAL A 103 17.24 7.70 -5.06
C VAL A 103 17.24 6.23 -4.64
N LYS A 104 17.52 5.96 -3.37
CA LYS A 104 17.36 4.61 -2.82
C LYS A 104 15.87 4.33 -2.62
N VAL A 105 15.33 3.38 -3.35
CA VAL A 105 13.91 3.00 -3.25
C VAL A 105 13.78 1.76 -2.40
N ILE A 106 13.00 1.84 -1.33
CA ILE A 106 12.72 0.76 -0.39
C ILE A 106 11.23 0.44 -0.48
N ILE A 107 10.91 -0.83 -0.67
CA ILE A 107 9.51 -1.28 -0.79
C ILE A 107 9.29 -2.48 0.14
N HIS A 108 8.28 -2.41 0.97
CA HIS A 108 7.70 -3.59 1.62
C HIS A 108 6.23 -3.73 1.20
N PRO A 109 5.69 -4.96 1.12
CA PRO A 109 4.28 -5.17 0.82
C PRO A 109 3.37 -4.66 1.95
N GLY A 110 2.09 -4.48 1.66
CA GLY A 110 1.02 -4.34 2.63
C GLY A 110 0.17 -5.60 2.73
N ASN A 111 -0.90 -5.55 3.51
CA ASN A 111 -1.75 -6.73 3.72
C ASN A 111 -2.48 -7.18 2.45
N ASP A 112 -2.78 -6.28 1.54
CA ASP A 112 -3.49 -6.57 0.29
C ASP A 112 -2.58 -7.11 -0.82
N ASP A 113 -1.26 -6.93 -0.71
CA ASP A 113 -0.31 -7.36 -1.75
C ASP A 113 -0.13 -8.88 -1.73
N LYS A 114 -0.40 -9.53 -2.86
CA LYS A 114 -0.27 -10.98 -3.01
C LYS A 114 1.18 -11.44 -2.97
N PHE A 115 1.42 -12.67 -2.49
CA PHE A 115 2.76 -13.25 -2.38
C PHE A 115 3.50 -13.39 -3.72
N VAL A 116 2.78 -13.50 -4.84
CA VAL A 116 3.38 -13.55 -6.18
C VAL A 116 4.22 -12.29 -6.50
N LEU A 117 3.93 -11.17 -5.85
CA LEU A 117 4.67 -9.93 -6.03
C LEU A 117 6.05 -9.94 -5.35
N ASP A 118 6.25 -10.77 -4.32
CA ASP A 118 7.53 -10.83 -3.61
C ASP A 118 8.69 -11.18 -4.54
N ASP A 119 8.48 -12.16 -5.43
CA ASP A 119 9.52 -12.57 -6.36
C ASP A 119 9.83 -11.46 -7.39
N VAL A 120 8.81 -10.71 -7.81
CA VAL A 120 8.98 -9.56 -8.71
C VAL A 120 9.80 -8.48 -8.04
N LEU A 121 9.50 -8.16 -6.76
CA LEU A 121 10.19 -7.14 -6.00
C LEU A 121 11.61 -7.57 -5.63
N LYS A 122 11.81 -8.80 -5.13
CA LYS A 122 13.12 -9.35 -4.76
C LYS A 122 14.11 -9.40 -5.93
N ASN A 123 13.61 -9.64 -7.13
CA ASN A 123 14.45 -9.75 -8.33
C ASN A 123 14.68 -8.41 -9.05
N SER A 124 14.11 -7.29 -8.56
CA SER A 124 14.34 -5.97 -9.13
C SER A 124 15.67 -5.38 -8.64
N PRO A 125 16.59 -4.98 -9.54
CA PRO A 125 17.86 -4.37 -9.14
C PRO A 125 17.71 -2.92 -8.67
N ASP A 126 16.57 -2.29 -8.92
CA ASP A 126 16.34 -0.85 -8.72
C ASP A 126 15.75 -0.53 -7.35
N ILE A 127 15.46 -1.55 -6.53
CA ILE A 127 14.85 -1.38 -5.21
C ILE A 127 15.50 -2.25 -4.14
N VAL A 128 15.21 -1.94 -2.89
CA VAL A 128 15.45 -2.79 -1.73
C VAL A 128 14.12 -3.36 -1.26
N PHE A 129 13.92 -4.66 -1.41
CA PHE A 129 12.77 -5.35 -0.85
C PHE A 129 12.93 -5.52 0.65
N ALA A 130 11.93 -5.12 1.44
CA ALA A 130 12.08 -4.90 2.87
C ALA A 130 11.04 -5.63 3.75
N GLU A 131 10.51 -6.79 3.33
CA GLU A 131 9.56 -7.54 4.15
C GLU A 131 10.24 -8.34 5.25
N GLU A 132 9.73 -8.24 6.49
CA GLU A 132 10.25 -8.87 7.72
C GLU A 132 11.78 -8.70 7.88
N SER A 133 12.29 -7.52 7.55
CA SER A 133 13.72 -7.25 7.51
C SER A 133 14.08 -5.86 8.01
N VAL A 134 15.37 -5.65 8.27
CA VAL A 134 15.92 -4.34 8.58
C VAL A 134 16.65 -3.79 7.36
N VAL A 135 16.37 -2.54 7.04
CA VAL A 135 17.03 -1.81 5.96
C VAL A 135 17.66 -0.52 6.49
N HIS A 136 18.69 -0.03 5.80
CA HIS A 136 19.35 1.23 6.18
C HIS A 136 18.86 2.38 5.31
N PHE A 137 18.53 3.49 5.92
CA PHE A 137 18.30 4.76 5.19
C PHE A 137 19.64 5.43 4.90
N ASP A 138 20.51 5.46 5.90
CA ASP A 138 21.89 5.95 5.88
C ASP A 138 22.75 5.16 6.87
N ASP A 139 23.94 5.67 7.20
CA ASP A 139 24.88 5.01 8.13
C ASP A 139 24.38 4.94 9.58
N LEU A 140 23.44 5.81 9.97
CA LEU A 140 22.91 5.93 11.33
C LEU A 140 21.48 5.42 11.48
N HIS A 141 20.63 5.65 10.46
CA HIS A 141 19.19 5.38 10.55
C HIS A 141 18.83 4.06 9.87
N GLU A 142 18.22 3.18 10.63
CA GLU A 142 17.69 1.89 10.17
C GLU A 142 16.15 1.91 10.19
N ALA A 143 15.56 0.98 9.45
CA ALA A 143 14.12 0.75 9.49
C ALA A 143 13.81 -0.75 9.61
N ALA A 144 13.03 -1.12 10.62
CA ALA A 144 12.41 -2.43 10.73
C ALA A 144 11.09 -2.41 9.93
N CYS A 145 10.97 -3.26 8.92
CA CYS A 145 9.84 -3.26 7.98
C CYS A 145 9.01 -4.54 8.12
N VAL A 146 7.68 -4.39 8.30
CA VAL A 146 6.72 -5.49 8.36
C VAL A 146 5.42 -5.10 7.66
N GLY A 147 5.06 -5.84 6.61
CA GLY A 147 3.89 -5.59 5.77
C GLY A 147 2.59 -6.26 6.25
N TRP A 148 2.65 -7.12 7.25
CA TRP A 148 1.50 -7.83 7.79
C TRP A 148 0.58 -6.94 8.61
N SER A 149 -0.72 -7.29 8.62
CA SER A 149 -1.72 -6.66 9.48
C SER A 149 -2.42 -7.66 10.40
N ASN A 150 -3.12 -7.14 11.41
CA ASN A 150 -4.16 -7.86 12.13
C ASN A 150 -5.35 -8.15 11.21
N PRO A 151 -6.24 -9.11 11.54
CA PRO A 151 -7.36 -9.49 10.68
C PRO A 151 -8.27 -8.31 10.34
N THR A 152 -8.66 -8.23 9.06
CA THR A 152 -9.66 -7.30 8.55
C THR A 152 -10.92 -8.06 8.09
N PRO A 153 -12.04 -7.38 7.83
CA PRO A 153 -13.22 -8.03 7.26
C PRO A 153 -13.04 -8.60 5.85
N TRP A 154 -11.94 -8.25 5.16
CA TRP A 154 -11.68 -8.64 3.76
C TRP A 154 -10.82 -9.89 3.61
N ASN A 155 -10.24 -10.40 4.70
CA ASN A 155 -9.38 -11.59 4.70
C ASN A 155 -8.28 -11.49 3.64
N SER A 156 -7.49 -10.44 3.71
CA SER A 156 -6.40 -10.14 2.77
C SER A 156 -5.23 -11.12 2.91
N PRO A 157 -4.35 -11.24 1.89
CA PRO A 157 -3.28 -12.23 1.85
C PRO A 157 -2.30 -12.21 3.04
N ARG A 158 -1.95 -11.01 3.56
CA ARG A 158 -0.95 -10.87 4.64
C ARG A 158 -1.59 -10.42 5.94
N GLU A 159 -2.64 -11.13 6.34
CA GLU A 159 -3.26 -10.99 7.66
C GLU A 159 -2.86 -12.14 8.57
N CYS A 160 -2.70 -11.87 9.85
CA CYS A 160 -2.42 -12.86 10.87
C CYS A 160 -2.99 -12.44 12.23
N THR A 161 -3.00 -13.37 13.19
CA THR A 161 -3.45 -13.02 14.56
C THR A 161 -2.52 -11.99 15.20
N GLU A 162 -3.01 -11.29 16.21
CA GLU A 162 -2.18 -10.31 16.94
C GLU A 162 -0.94 -10.97 17.57
N GLU A 163 -1.05 -12.23 18.01
CA GLU A 163 0.08 -12.99 18.57
C GLU A 163 1.13 -13.28 17.49
N GLN A 164 0.72 -13.73 16.31
CA GLN A 164 1.61 -13.99 15.18
C GLN A 164 2.24 -12.69 14.68
N LEU A 165 1.47 -11.60 14.63
CA LEU A 165 2.00 -10.29 14.26
C LEU A 165 3.04 -9.81 15.28
N LEU A 166 2.78 -10.00 16.59
CA LEU A 166 3.74 -9.66 17.63
C LEU A 166 5.08 -10.40 17.44
N GLU A 167 5.05 -11.70 17.14
CA GLU A 167 6.24 -12.50 16.90
C GLU A 167 7.05 -11.96 15.70
N LYS A 168 6.38 -11.62 14.60
CA LYS A 168 7.01 -11.01 13.41
C LYS A 168 7.67 -9.67 13.73
N LEU A 169 6.95 -8.79 14.44
CA LEU A 169 7.44 -7.48 14.84
C LEU A 169 8.66 -7.60 15.76
N GLU A 170 8.58 -8.41 16.82
CA GLU A 170 9.67 -8.60 17.78
C GLU A 170 10.92 -9.22 17.11
N LYS A 171 10.73 -10.22 16.24
CA LYS A 171 11.79 -10.83 15.45
C LYS A 171 12.51 -9.81 14.55
N THR A 172 11.74 -8.94 13.88
CA THR A 172 12.31 -7.93 12.99
C THR A 172 13.03 -6.83 13.79
N VAL A 173 12.40 -6.33 14.86
CA VAL A 173 12.99 -5.31 15.76
C VAL A 173 14.30 -5.81 16.40
N SER A 174 14.40 -7.11 16.75
CA SER A 174 15.60 -7.67 17.35
C SER A 174 16.85 -7.62 16.46
N GLN A 175 16.69 -7.35 15.18
CA GLN A 175 17.80 -7.23 14.21
C GLN A 175 18.37 -5.80 14.12
N LEU A 176 17.71 -4.79 14.74
CA LEU A 176 18.18 -3.41 14.75
C LEU A 176 19.43 -3.26 15.64
N LYS A 177 20.36 -2.45 15.19
CA LYS A 177 21.55 -2.08 16.00
C LYS A 177 21.21 -1.08 17.09
N SER A 178 20.35 -0.09 16.77
CA SER A 178 19.90 0.94 17.69
C SER A 178 18.44 1.28 17.44
N VAL A 179 17.58 0.99 18.39
CA VAL A 179 16.15 1.33 18.29
C VAL A 179 15.92 2.84 18.35
N GLU A 180 16.73 3.55 19.14
CA GLU A 180 16.53 4.99 19.38
C GLU A 180 16.68 5.84 18.13
N THR A 181 17.51 5.40 17.16
CA THR A 181 17.74 6.06 15.88
C THR A 181 17.00 5.40 14.72
N SER A 182 16.20 4.36 14.99
CA SER A 182 15.50 3.58 13.97
C SER A 182 14.05 3.98 13.77
N CYS A 183 13.53 3.65 12.60
CA CYS A 183 12.12 3.77 12.27
C CYS A 183 11.44 2.40 12.26
N PHE A 184 10.19 2.33 12.72
CA PHE A 184 9.35 1.16 12.54
C PHE A 184 8.41 1.40 11.36
N CYS A 185 8.68 0.71 10.25
CA CYS A 185 7.88 0.76 9.02
C CYS A 185 6.92 -0.42 9.02
N PHE A 186 5.89 -0.33 9.85
CA PHE A 186 4.86 -1.35 10.00
C PHE A 186 3.61 -0.92 9.25
N HIS A 187 3.17 -1.74 8.30
CA HIS A 187 2.06 -1.36 7.43
C HIS A 187 0.83 -0.90 8.21
N VAL A 188 0.35 -1.73 9.15
CA VAL A 188 -0.79 -1.38 10.00
C VAL A 188 -0.41 -0.38 11.09
N PRO A 189 -1.23 0.65 11.35
CA PRO A 189 -0.99 1.62 12.43
C PRO A 189 -1.27 1.04 13.82
N PRO A 190 -0.72 1.65 14.88
CA PRO A 190 -0.96 1.25 16.26
C PRO A 190 -2.42 1.49 16.67
N TYR A 191 -3.03 0.51 17.36
CA TYR A 191 -4.42 0.56 17.84
C TYR A 191 -4.70 1.77 18.74
N ASN A 192 -5.86 2.38 18.56
CA ASN A 192 -6.38 3.52 19.34
C ASN A 192 -5.37 4.69 19.38
N SER A 193 -4.88 5.06 18.21
CA SER A 193 -3.85 6.09 18.02
C SER A 193 -4.33 7.31 17.27
N THR A 194 -5.60 7.37 16.89
CA THR A 194 -6.23 8.38 16.02
C THR A 194 -5.83 8.31 14.54
N ILE A 195 -4.71 7.69 14.21
CA ILE A 195 -4.27 7.43 12.83
C ILE A 195 -4.71 6.04 12.34
N ASP A 196 -5.61 5.41 13.07
CA ASP A 196 -6.15 4.06 12.84
C ASP A 196 -7.68 4.03 12.85
N MET A 197 -8.32 5.15 12.63
CA MET A 197 -9.79 5.26 12.65
C MET A 197 -10.38 4.91 11.29
N ALA A 198 -11.26 3.90 11.24
CA ALA A 198 -12.00 3.52 10.03
C ALA A 198 -13.51 3.51 10.29
N PRO A 199 -14.35 3.62 9.23
CA PRO A 199 -15.79 3.47 9.37
C PRO A 199 -16.15 2.13 10.00
N LYS A 200 -17.00 2.18 11.04
CA LYS A 200 -17.58 0.98 11.63
C LYS A 200 -18.49 0.31 10.62
N LEU A 201 -18.27 -0.97 10.37
CA LEU A 201 -19.06 -1.76 9.43
C LEU A 201 -20.04 -2.67 10.16
N ASP A 202 -21.21 -2.89 9.58
CA ASP A 202 -22.15 -3.92 10.01
C ASP A 202 -21.76 -5.32 9.46
N ALA A 203 -22.54 -6.33 9.77
CA ALA A 203 -22.32 -7.71 9.31
C ALA A 203 -22.41 -7.88 7.77
N THR A 204 -22.92 -6.87 7.05
CA THR A 204 -22.99 -6.83 5.58
C THR A 204 -21.94 -5.93 4.95
N LEU A 205 -20.92 -5.53 5.73
CA LEU A 205 -19.82 -4.63 5.34
C LEU A 205 -20.29 -3.24 4.91
N ARG A 206 -21.41 -2.76 5.45
CA ARG A 206 -21.92 -1.40 5.21
C ARG A 206 -21.57 -0.48 6.36
N PRO A 207 -21.22 0.80 6.09
CA PRO A 207 -20.99 1.77 7.15
C PRO A 207 -22.17 1.93 8.09
N VAL A 208 -21.91 1.90 9.40
CA VAL A 208 -22.89 2.19 10.44
C VAL A 208 -22.96 3.69 10.65
N TYR A 209 -24.17 4.23 10.75
CA TYR A 209 -24.41 5.66 10.97
C TYR A 209 -24.96 5.87 12.40
N GLU A 210 -24.37 6.81 13.11
CA GLU A 210 -24.82 7.25 14.44
C GLU A 210 -25.06 8.76 14.39
N GLY A 211 -26.27 9.20 14.73
CA GLY A 211 -26.62 10.62 14.64
C GLY A 211 -26.55 11.23 13.22
N GLY A 212 -26.75 10.42 12.18
CA GLY A 212 -26.69 10.87 10.78
C GLY A 212 -25.29 11.02 10.20
N ARG A 213 -24.25 10.59 10.92
CA ARG A 213 -22.86 10.58 10.49
C ARG A 213 -22.28 9.16 10.55
N PRO A 214 -21.32 8.80 9.67
CA PRO A 214 -20.62 7.54 9.81
C PRO A 214 -19.96 7.42 11.19
N ALA A 215 -20.16 6.29 11.87
CA ALA A 215 -19.43 5.98 13.09
C ALA A 215 -18.03 5.50 12.74
N PHE A 216 -17.01 5.99 13.47
CA PHE A 216 -15.62 5.57 13.30
C PHE A 216 -15.14 4.81 14.54
N ILE A 217 -14.35 3.77 14.33
CA ILE A 217 -13.75 2.95 15.39
C ILE A 217 -12.26 2.76 15.14
N PRO A 218 -11.44 2.57 16.18
CA PRO A 218 -10.03 2.20 16.02
C PRO A 218 -9.92 0.75 15.51
N VAL A 219 -9.15 0.54 14.44
CA VAL A 219 -8.97 -0.76 13.78
C VAL A 219 -7.51 -1.16 13.63
N GLY A 220 -6.58 -0.36 14.12
CA GLY A 220 -5.15 -0.65 14.12
C GLY A 220 -4.78 -1.87 14.97
N SER A 221 -3.50 -2.24 14.97
CA SER A 221 -2.99 -3.41 15.68
C SER A 221 -2.59 -3.09 17.13
N LYS A 222 -3.05 -3.94 18.05
CA LYS A 222 -2.65 -3.91 19.47
C LYS A 222 -1.18 -4.33 19.63
N SER A 223 -0.71 -5.23 18.81
CA SER A 223 0.68 -5.69 18.81
C SER A 223 1.64 -4.60 18.34
N VAL A 224 1.28 -3.86 17.28
CA VAL A 224 2.05 -2.71 16.84
C VAL A 224 2.09 -1.65 17.95
N ARG A 225 0.96 -1.35 18.59
CA ARG A 225 0.91 -0.43 19.73
C ARG A 225 1.85 -0.85 20.84
N LYS A 226 1.76 -2.12 21.26
CA LYS A 226 2.60 -2.71 22.31
C LYS A 226 4.09 -2.60 22.01
N VAL A 227 4.48 -2.91 20.77
CA VAL A 227 5.89 -2.86 20.33
C VAL A 227 6.40 -1.41 20.32
N ILE A 228 5.63 -0.45 19.82
CA ILE A 228 5.99 0.97 19.85
C ILE A 228 6.13 1.46 21.30
N GLU A 229 5.18 1.14 22.18
CA GLU A 229 5.24 1.53 23.60
C GLU A 229 6.45 0.93 24.33
N LYS A 230 6.82 -0.31 24.00
CA LYS A 230 7.96 -1.01 24.59
C LYS A 230 9.31 -0.45 24.15
N TYR A 231 9.46 -0.26 22.85
CA TYR A 231 10.78 0.03 22.25
C TYR A 231 11.04 1.50 21.99
N GLN A 232 10.00 2.32 21.82
CA GLN A 232 10.09 3.76 21.62
C GLN A 232 11.07 4.18 20.50
N PRO A 233 10.89 3.68 19.24
CA PRO A 233 11.73 4.07 18.12
C PRO A 233 11.65 5.58 17.83
N LEU A 234 12.53 6.07 16.97
CA LEU A 234 12.53 7.45 16.51
C LEU A 234 11.20 7.81 15.83
N LEU A 235 10.74 6.97 14.90
CA LEU A 235 9.49 7.14 14.18
C LEU A 235 8.73 5.82 14.02
N GLY A 236 7.40 5.90 13.95
CA GLY A 236 6.52 4.88 13.41
C GLY A 236 5.96 5.36 12.07
N LEU A 237 6.17 4.59 11.01
CA LEU A 237 5.72 4.89 9.65
C LEU A 237 4.69 3.84 9.23
N HIS A 238 3.46 4.28 8.97
CA HIS A 238 2.31 3.41 8.77
C HIS A 238 1.51 3.81 7.52
N GLY A 239 0.63 2.92 7.07
CA GLY A 239 -0.36 3.12 6.01
C GLY A 239 -1.68 2.44 6.37
N HIS A 240 -2.17 1.54 5.51
CA HIS A 240 -3.30 0.63 5.72
C HIS A 240 -4.67 1.33 5.90
N ILE A 241 -4.79 2.27 6.81
CA ILE A 241 -6.04 2.98 7.09
C ILE A 241 -6.04 4.29 6.31
N HIS A 242 -6.67 4.26 5.15
CA HIS A 242 -6.68 5.34 4.17
C HIS A 242 -7.36 6.60 4.70
N GLU A 243 -8.43 6.41 5.46
CA GLU A 243 -9.29 7.49 5.97
C GLU A 243 -8.71 8.22 7.18
N SER A 244 -7.57 7.76 7.70
CA SER A 244 -7.02 8.25 8.96
C SER A 244 -5.63 8.88 8.83
N PRO A 245 -5.45 9.86 7.90
CA PRO A 245 -4.17 10.54 7.78
C PRO A 245 -3.88 11.37 9.04
N GLY A 246 -2.64 11.29 9.51
CA GLY A 246 -2.25 12.09 10.68
C GLY A 246 -0.86 11.79 11.20
N LEU A 247 -0.56 12.51 12.28
CA LEU A 247 0.64 12.36 13.07
C LEU A 247 0.22 12.33 14.54
N VAL A 248 0.67 11.32 15.27
CA VAL A 248 0.40 11.18 16.70
C VAL A 248 1.67 10.80 17.46
N LYS A 249 1.74 11.15 18.72
CA LYS A 249 2.87 10.82 19.60
C LYS A 249 2.47 9.70 20.57
N ILE A 250 3.25 8.61 20.58
CA ILE A 250 3.09 7.50 21.53
C ILE A 250 4.38 7.43 22.35
N GLY A 251 4.34 7.90 23.59
CA GLY A 251 5.56 8.09 24.40
C GLY A 251 6.51 9.08 23.76
N LYS A 252 7.70 8.62 23.33
CA LYS A 252 8.70 9.44 22.61
C LYS A 252 8.51 9.37 21.09
N THR A 253 7.90 8.29 20.58
CA THR A 253 7.78 7.99 19.15
C THR A 253 6.73 8.85 18.48
N GLN A 254 7.06 9.43 17.33
CA GLN A 254 6.10 10.07 16.44
C GLN A 254 5.64 9.05 15.38
N CYS A 255 4.35 8.73 15.39
CA CYS A 255 3.73 7.79 14.44
C CYS A 255 2.98 8.57 13.37
N ILE A 256 3.17 8.17 12.10
CA ILE A 256 2.65 8.85 10.93
C ILE A 256 1.85 7.86 10.10
N ASN A 257 0.68 8.31 9.62
CA ASN A 257 -0.05 7.68 8.53
C ASN A 257 -0.35 8.79 7.50
N PRO A 258 0.14 8.73 6.25
CA PRO A 258 -0.18 9.74 5.24
C PRO A 258 -1.66 9.68 4.81
N GLY A 259 -2.33 8.56 5.01
CA GLY A 259 -3.60 8.23 4.39
C GLY A 259 -3.44 7.91 2.91
N SER A 260 -4.56 7.65 2.23
CA SER A 260 -4.56 7.39 0.80
C SER A 260 -5.84 7.88 0.15
N GLU A 261 -5.72 8.50 -1.02
CA GLU A 261 -6.83 8.90 -1.89
C GLU A 261 -6.52 8.51 -3.35
N TYR A 262 -5.96 7.32 -3.50
CA TYR A 262 -5.51 6.82 -4.80
C TYR A 262 -6.64 6.73 -5.84
N SER A 263 -7.88 6.47 -5.42
CA SER A 263 -9.06 6.43 -6.30
C SER A 263 -9.36 7.78 -6.95
N GLU A 264 -8.97 8.88 -6.29
CA GLU A 264 -9.10 10.25 -6.79
C GLU A 264 -7.86 10.71 -7.57
N GLY A 265 -6.82 9.86 -7.66
CA GLY A 265 -5.55 10.21 -8.30
C GLY A 265 -4.69 11.15 -7.46
N ILE A 266 -4.94 11.26 -6.17
CA ILE A 266 -4.22 12.15 -5.25
C ILE A 266 -3.14 11.36 -4.52
N LEU A 267 -1.88 11.81 -4.65
CA LEU A 267 -0.75 11.29 -3.89
C LEU A 267 -0.75 11.86 -2.47
N ARG A 268 -0.65 10.99 -1.48
CA ARG A 268 -0.44 11.35 -0.07
C ARG A 268 0.92 10.82 0.40
N ALA A 269 1.75 11.67 0.95
CA ALA A 269 3.08 11.31 1.43
C ALA A 269 3.55 12.22 2.58
N TYR A 270 4.69 11.86 3.19
CA TYR A 270 5.44 12.72 4.08
C TYR A 270 6.87 12.90 3.57
N ILE A 271 7.39 14.11 3.63
CA ILE A 271 8.83 14.37 3.62
C ILE A 271 9.32 14.32 5.06
N ILE A 272 10.33 13.49 5.27
CA ILE A 272 10.97 13.29 6.57
C ILE A 272 12.45 13.64 6.42
N GLU A 273 12.92 14.52 7.27
CA GLU A 273 14.33 14.93 7.34
C GLU A 273 14.94 14.33 8.59
N LEU A 274 15.85 13.36 8.39
CA LEU A 274 16.58 12.68 9.46
C LEU A 274 18.01 13.22 9.53
N GLU A 275 18.44 13.62 10.71
CA GLU A 275 19.80 14.13 10.96
C GLU A 275 20.21 13.85 12.41
N ASP A 276 21.43 13.32 12.62
CA ASP A 276 22.01 13.07 13.95
C ASP A 276 21.08 12.26 14.89
N GLY A 277 20.41 11.23 14.36
CA GLY A 277 19.50 10.39 15.14
C GLY A 277 18.19 11.08 15.52
N LYS A 278 17.78 12.16 14.82
CA LYS A 278 16.58 12.93 15.10
C LYS A 278 15.77 13.18 13.83
N ALA A 279 14.46 13.19 13.97
CA ALA A 279 13.54 13.70 12.94
C ALA A 279 13.47 15.23 13.06
N LYS A 280 14.13 15.94 12.17
CA LYS A 280 14.18 17.42 12.16
C LYS A 280 12.94 18.05 11.54
N ARG A 281 12.36 17.36 10.54
CA ARG A 281 11.21 17.85 9.81
C ARG A 281 10.29 16.71 9.43
N LEU A 282 9.00 16.95 9.63
CA LEU A 282 7.92 16.09 9.16
C LEU A 282 6.94 16.97 8.40
N GLN A 283 6.83 16.82 7.10
CA GLN A 283 5.96 17.63 6.27
C GLN A 283 5.07 16.73 5.41
N ARG A 284 3.76 16.85 5.59
CA ARG A 284 2.78 16.19 4.73
C ARG A 284 2.83 16.80 3.32
N LEU A 285 2.76 15.93 2.33
CA LEU A 285 2.61 16.27 0.93
C LEU A 285 1.28 15.78 0.40
N GLU A 286 0.78 16.52 -0.55
CA GLU A 286 -0.41 16.23 -1.34
C GLU A 286 -0.17 16.69 -2.77
N GLY A 287 -0.48 15.84 -3.77
CA GLY A 287 -0.28 16.18 -5.17
C GLY A 287 -0.97 15.23 -6.14
#